data_323919d69f1cc73f8f9dc7c2b2f83bf0
#
_entry.id   323919d69f1cc73f8f9dc7c2b2f83bf0
#
_cell.length_a   1.000
_cell.length_b   1.000
_cell.length_c   1.000
_cell.angle_alpha   90.00
_cell.angle_beta   90.00
_cell.angle_gamma   90.00
#
_symmetry.space_group_name_H-M   'P 1'
#
loop_
_entity.id
_entity.type
_entity.pdbx_description
1 polymer ?
#
loop_
_entity_poly.entity_id
_entity_poly.type
_entity_poly.pdbx_seq_one_letter_code
_entity_poly.pdbx_strand_id
1 'polypeptide(L)'
;MEVLGFAAMGGGSPAWIDVPERSKSAFMELKRRKVHRYVIFKIDDRREEIVVEKTGSPGESYDDFTASLPADDCRYAVYDLDFVSDDNCRKSKIFFISWSPTDSRIRAKTIYAVSRNQFRHELDGVHFEIQATDPDDMDLEVLRGRANRT
;
A
#
# COMPACT_ATOMS: atom_id res chain seq x y z
N MET A 1 -22.24 -17.12 -9.44
CA MET A 1 -21.74 -16.94 -8.89
C MET A 1 -21.24 -16.59 -8.56
N GLU A 2 -21.15 -16.46 -8.87
CA GLU A 2 -20.47 -16.18 -8.31
C GLU A 2 -20.14 -15.77 -7.78
N VAL A 3 -20.43 -15.95 -7.96
CA VAL A 3 -19.99 -15.59 -7.22
C VAL A 3 -19.75 -15.36 -7.00
N LEU A 4 -19.92 -15.49 -7.27
CA LEU A 4 -19.58 -15.18 -6.98
C LEU A 4 -19.33 -14.92 -7.40
N GLY A 5 -19.47 -14.83 -7.98
CA GLY A 5 -19.11 -14.47 -8.01
C GLY A 5 -18.97 -14.05 -8.70
N PHE A 6 -19.14 -14.04 -9.05
CA PHE A 6 -18.89 -13.64 -9.41
C PHE A 6 -18.70 -13.92 -10.27
N ALA A 7 -18.66 -13.99 -10.68
CA ALA A 7 -18.34 -14.17 -11.14
C ALA A 7 -18.48 -14.34 -11.93
N ALA A 8 -18.60 -14.47 -12.46
CA ALA A 8 -18.50 -14.57 -12.79
C ALA A 8 -18.79 -14.34 -13.51
N MET A 9 -18.89 -14.29 -14.13
CA MET A 9 -18.87 -13.94 -14.33
C MET A 9 -18.62 -13.57 -15.12
N GLY A 10 -18.57 -13.85 -15.59
CA GLY A 10 -18.03 -13.57 -16.18
C GLY A 10 -17.35 -12.87 -16.23
N GLY A 11 -17.36 -12.68 -16.89
CA GLY A 11 -16.55 -11.86 -16.82
C GLY A 11 -15.72 -11.79 -15.81
N GLY A 12 -15.17 -12.14 -15.94
CA GLY A 12 -14.11 -11.90 -15.33
C GLY A 12 -14.28 -11.79 -13.94
N SER A 13 -13.93 -12.70 -13.30
CA SER A 13 -13.78 -12.51 -11.91
C SER A 13 -12.67 -11.51 -11.71
N PRO A 14 -12.95 -10.40 -11.06
CA PRO A 14 -11.94 -9.42 -10.72
C PRO A 14 -11.04 -9.92 -9.59
N ALA A 15 -11.21 -11.15 -9.17
CA ALA A 15 -10.51 -11.66 -8.00
C ALA A 15 -9.01 -11.84 -8.22
N TRP A 16 -8.56 -11.85 -9.47
CA TRP A 16 -7.16 -12.14 -9.77
C TRP A 16 -6.53 -10.98 -10.52
N ILE A 17 -5.99 -10.05 -9.76
CA ILE A 17 -5.15 -8.98 -10.29
C ILE A 17 -3.71 -9.50 -10.23
N ASP A 18 -3.01 -9.40 -11.34
CA ASP A 18 -1.64 -9.87 -11.39
C ASP A 18 -0.71 -8.92 -10.65
N VAL A 19 0.31 -9.47 -10.00
CA VAL A 19 1.35 -8.69 -9.35
C VAL A 19 2.64 -8.94 -10.09
N PRO A 20 3.02 -8.05 -11.02
CA PRO A 20 4.24 -8.25 -11.80
C PRO A 20 5.49 -8.34 -10.94
N GLU A 21 6.50 -8.99 -11.47
CA GLU A 21 7.76 -9.17 -10.76
C GLU A 21 8.38 -7.83 -10.34
N ARG A 22 8.22 -6.80 -11.16
CA ARG A 22 8.74 -5.46 -10.82
C ARG A 22 8.12 -4.92 -9.53
N SER A 23 6.83 -5.18 -9.30
CA SER A 23 6.17 -4.71 -8.07
C SER A 23 6.71 -5.43 -6.85
N LYS A 24 6.93 -6.73 -6.97
CA LYS A 24 7.53 -7.51 -5.88
C LYS A 24 8.96 -7.09 -5.62
N SER A 25 9.74 -6.86 -6.67
CA SER A 25 11.14 -6.47 -6.49
C SER A 25 11.28 -5.07 -5.90
N ALA A 26 10.37 -4.15 -6.24
CA ALA A 26 10.38 -2.82 -5.63
C ALA A 26 10.18 -2.89 -4.12
N PHE A 27 9.26 -3.76 -3.67
CA PHE A 27 9.06 -3.98 -2.25
C PHE A 27 10.31 -4.58 -1.60
N MET A 28 10.93 -5.56 -2.24
CA MET A 28 12.15 -6.18 -1.71
C MET A 28 13.31 -5.19 -1.64
N GLU A 29 13.41 -4.29 -2.62
CA GLU A 29 14.40 -3.22 -2.61
C GLU A 29 14.18 -2.29 -1.41
N LEU A 30 12.93 -1.96 -1.12
CA LEU A 30 12.60 -1.15 0.05
C LEU A 30 12.98 -1.89 1.33
N LYS A 31 12.57 -3.15 1.44
CA LYS A 31 12.72 -3.92 2.67
C LYS A 31 14.17 -4.29 2.96
N ARG A 32 14.89 -4.80 1.96
CA ARG A 32 16.21 -5.38 2.17
C ARG A 32 17.35 -4.42 1.86
N ARG A 33 17.21 -3.66 0.79
CA ARG A 33 18.29 -2.78 0.36
C ARG A 33 18.17 -1.37 0.88
N LYS A 34 16.97 -1.01 1.38
CA LYS A 34 16.73 0.32 1.95
C LYS A 34 16.99 1.46 0.96
N VAL A 35 16.80 1.18 -0.33
CA VAL A 35 17.02 2.18 -1.38
C VAL A 35 15.78 3.02 -1.65
N HIS A 36 14.63 2.62 -1.10
CA HIS A 36 13.39 3.38 -1.18
C HIS A 36 12.86 3.64 0.22
N ARG A 37 12.32 4.84 0.46
CA ARG A 37 11.58 5.14 1.69
C ARG A 37 10.16 4.64 1.58
N TYR A 38 9.59 4.74 0.37
CA TYR A 38 8.23 4.27 0.12
C TYR A 38 8.09 3.82 -1.32
N VAL A 39 7.07 3.01 -1.57
CA VAL A 39 6.65 2.62 -2.92
C VAL A 39 5.15 2.79 -2.99
N ILE A 40 4.67 3.48 -4.01
CA ILE A 40 3.25 3.65 -4.27
C ILE A 40 2.88 2.77 -5.46
N PHE A 41 1.83 1.97 -5.29
CA PHE A 41 1.33 1.06 -6.31
C PHE A 41 -0.06 1.48 -6.74
N LYS A 42 -0.37 1.26 -8.00
CA LYS A 42 -1.73 1.46 -8.48
C LYS A 42 -2.17 0.23 -9.28
N ILE A 43 -3.48 0.05 -9.39
CA ILE A 43 -4.04 -0.98 -10.23
C ILE A 43 -4.16 -0.40 -11.64
N ASP A 44 -3.49 -1.06 -12.60
CA ASP A 44 -3.63 -0.73 -14.00
C ASP A 44 -4.83 -1.51 -14.52
N ASP A 45 -5.94 -0.81 -14.76
CA ASP A 45 -7.20 -1.43 -15.19
C ASP A 45 -7.08 -2.16 -16.51
N ARG A 46 -6.29 -1.65 -17.44
CA ARG A 46 -6.16 -2.24 -18.76
C ARG A 46 -5.45 -3.57 -18.72
N ARG A 47 -4.42 -3.66 -17.90
CA ARG A 47 -3.61 -4.88 -17.82
C ARG A 47 -4.05 -5.78 -16.67
N GLU A 48 -4.93 -5.27 -15.80
CA GLU A 48 -5.33 -5.98 -14.60
C GLU A 48 -4.11 -6.36 -13.75
N GLU A 49 -3.25 -5.38 -13.55
CA GLU A 49 -1.99 -5.55 -12.82
C GLU A 49 -1.85 -4.49 -11.74
N ILE A 50 -1.21 -4.87 -10.64
CA ILE A 50 -0.80 -3.92 -9.61
C ILE A 50 0.63 -3.50 -9.92
N VAL A 51 0.81 -2.25 -10.36
CA VAL A 51 2.09 -1.76 -10.86
C VAL A 51 2.67 -0.70 -9.95
N VAL A 52 3.99 -0.53 -10.00
CA VAL A 52 4.66 0.56 -9.29
C VAL A 52 4.36 1.87 -10.00
N GLU A 53 3.79 2.83 -9.25
CA GLU A 53 3.57 4.16 -9.77
C GLU A 53 4.75 5.08 -9.44
N LYS A 54 5.26 4.98 -8.20
CA LYS A 54 6.30 5.88 -7.74
C LYS A 54 7.10 5.24 -6.61
N THR A 55 8.39 5.52 -6.59
CA THR A 55 9.24 5.19 -5.45
C THR A 55 9.80 6.49 -4.87
N GLY A 56 10.00 6.51 -3.56
CA GLY A 56 10.61 7.66 -2.90
C GLY A 56 11.97 7.31 -2.36
N SER A 57 12.93 8.23 -2.50
CA SER A 57 14.27 8.01 -2.00
C SER A 57 14.30 8.05 -0.46
N PRO A 58 15.34 7.48 0.16
CA PRO A 58 15.43 7.48 1.62
C PRO A 58 15.47 8.87 2.24
N GLY A 59 15.88 9.88 1.48
CA GLY A 59 15.94 11.26 1.96
C GLY A 59 14.62 12.02 1.92
N GLU A 60 13.59 11.45 1.29
CA GLU A 60 12.30 12.12 1.21
C GLU A 60 11.58 12.07 2.56
N SER A 61 10.81 13.12 2.82
CA SER A 61 10.06 13.24 4.06
C SER A 61 8.74 12.46 3.98
N TYR A 62 8.11 12.27 5.14
CA TYR A 62 6.77 11.70 5.19
C TYR A 62 5.76 12.58 4.45
N ASP A 63 5.93 13.91 4.51
CA ASP A 63 5.06 14.82 3.78
C ASP A 63 5.21 14.65 2.27
N ASP A 64 6.41 14.36 1.78
CA ASP A 64 6.62 14.04 0.37
C ASP A 64 5.81 12.81 -0.03
N PHE A 65 5.79 11.81 0.83
CA PHE A 65 5.01 10.60 0.60
C PHE A 65 3.52 10.90 0.52
N THR A 66 2.98 11.56 1.54
CA THR A 66 1.53 11.81 1.57
C THR A 66 1.09 12.75 0.45
N ALA A 67 1.93 13.70 0.08
CA ALA A 67 1.64 14.59 -1.04
C ALA A 67 1.61 13.86 -2.38
N SER A 68 2.20 12.69 -2.46
CA SER A 68 2.21 11.87 -3.68
C SER A 68 0.93 11.05 -3.86
N LEU A 69 0.08 10.99 -2.84
CA LEU A 69 -1.17 10.24 -2.92
C LEU A 69 -2.27 11.12 -3.49
N PRO A 70 -3.05 10.61 -4.47
CA PRO A 70 -4.10 11.43 -5.08
C PRO A 70 -5.27 11.64 -4.13
N ALA A 71 -5.94 12.79 -4.27
CA ALA A 71 -7.09 13.11 -3.44
C ALA A 71 -8.36 12.41 -3.89
N ASP A 72 -8.39 11.91 -5.12
CA ASP A 72 -9.61 11.41 -5.77
C ASP A 72 -9.45 10.01 -6.38
N ASP A 73 -8.44 9.26 -5.97
CA ASP A 73 -8.24 7.91 -6.49
C ASP A 73 -7.57 7.04 -5.42
N CYS A 74 -7.74 5.74 -5.55
CA CYS A 74 -7.20 4.78 -4.59
C CYS A 74 -5.76 4.41 -4.94
N ARG A 75 -5.02 4.01 -3.92
CA ARG A 75 -3.65 3.50 -4.09
C ARG A 75 -3.33 2.50 -2.98
N TYR A 76 -2.34 1.67 -3.23
CA TYR A 76 -1.65 0.94 -2.18
C TYR A 76 -0.28 1.57 -2.01
N ALA A 77 0.28 1.45 -0.81
CA ALA A 77 1.63 1.94 -0.57
C ALA A 77 2.31 1.09 0.49
N VAL A 78 3.63 1.03 0.44
CA VAL A 78 4.43 0.53 1.54
C VAL A 78 5.35 1.65 1.98
N TYR A 79 5.50 1.82 3.29
CA TYR A 79 6.33 2.86 3.88
C TYR A 79 7.24 2.23 4.92
N ASP A 80 8.54 2.53 4.82
CA ASP A 80 9.54 2.05 5.75
C ASP A 80 9.79 3.14 6.77
N LEU A 81 9.23 2.97 7.97
CA LEU A 81 9.33 3.95 9.03
C LEU A 81 10.55 3.65 9.91
N ASP A 82 11.50 4.57 9.91
CA ASP A 82 12.62 4.54 10.86
C ASP A 82 12.21 5.35 12.08
N PHE A 83 12.45 4.79 13.25
CA PHE A 83 12.10 5.49 14.49
C PHE A 83 13.03 5.04 15.63
N VAL A 84 13.03 5.82 16.70
CA VAL A 84 13.74 5.48 17.93
C VAL A 84 12.68 5.02 18.92
N SER A 85 12.83 3.77 19.39
CA SER A 85 11.87 3.18 20.32
C SER A 85 12.05 3.76 21.73
N ASP A 86 11.10 3.42 22.61
CA ASP A 86 11.14 3.92 24.00
C ASP A 86 12.38 3.46 24.75
N ASP A 87 12.95 2.32 24.34
CA ASP A 87 14.21 1.83 24.95
C ASP A 87 15.45 2.40 24.25
N ASN A 88 15.28 3.49 23.49
CA ASN A 88 16.35 4.22 22.82
C ASN A 88 17.09 3.41 21.75
N CYS A 89 16.40 2.43 21.14
CA CYS A 89 16.95 1.66 20.04
C CYS A 89 16.40 2.15 18.70
N ARG A 90 17.27 2.20 17.69
CA ARG A 90 16.82 2.55 16.33
C ARG A 90 16.18 1.32 15.72
N LYS A 91 14.96 1.48 15.20
CA LYS A 91 14.18 0.40 14.61
C LYS A 91 13.56 0.85 13.31
N SER A 92 13.15 -0.14 12.52
CA SER A 92 12.49 0.08 11.24
C SER A 92 11.28 -0.83 11.18
N LYS A 93 10.12 -0.27 10.80
CA LYS A 93 8.88 -1.03 10.64
C LYS A 93 8.25 -0.68 9.31
N ILE A 94 7.76 -1.71 8.62
CA ILE A 94 7.16 -1.54 7.31
C ILE A 94 5.64 -1.55 7.44
N PHE A 95 5.03 -0.50 6.91
CA PHE A 95 3.58 -0.32 6.90
C PHE A 95 3.04 -0.57 5.50
N PHE A 96 1.96 -1.33 5.41
CA PHE A 96 1.18 -1.47 4.20
C PHE A 96 -0.06 -0.59 4.35
N ILE A 97 -0.23 0.36 3.43
CA ILE A 97 -1.29 1.36 3.51
C ILE A 97 -2.23 1.18 2.32
N SER A 98 -3.53 1.02 2.62
CA SER A 98 -4.58 1.06 1.62
C SER A 98 -5.20 2.45 1.66
N TRP A 99 -4.93 3.23 0.61
CA TRP A 99 -5.45 4.59 0.49
C TRP A 99 -6.69 4.58 -0.39
N SER A 100 -7.85 4.92 0.20
CA SER A 100 -9.13 4.92 -0.50
C SER A 100 -9.91 6.17 -0.10
N PRO A 101 -9.54 7.33 -0.65
CA PRO A 101 -10.16 8.59 -0.24
C PRO A 101 -11.64 8.67 -0.63
N THR A 102 -12.39 9.44 0.14
CA THR A 102 -13.85 9.53 0.00
C THR A 102 -14.27 9.91 -1.41
N ASP A 103 -13.49 10.77 -2.07
CA ASP A 103 -13.79 11.27 -3.40
C ASP A 103 -13.44 10.30 -4.53
N SER A 104 -12.90 9.13 -4.20
CA SER A 104 -12.63 8.10 -5.21
C SER A 104 -13.93 7.55 -5.79
N ARG A 105 -13.87 7.07 -7.02
CA ARG A 105 -15.01 6.41 -7.66
C ARG A 105 -15.32 5.12 -6.92
N ILE A 106 -16.61 4.78 -6.87
CA ILE A 106 -17.07 3.54 -6.21
C ILE A 106 -16.39 2.33 -6.81
N ARG A 107 -16.24 2.29 -8.14
CA ARG A 107 -15.56 1.18 -8.80
C ARG A 107 -14.13 1.01 -8.31
N ALA A 108 -13.39 2.11 -8.19
CA ALA A 108 -12.01 2.06 -7.69
C ALA A 108 -11.98 1.54 -6.26
N LYS A 109 -12.84 2.06 -5.40
CA LYS A 109 -12.92 1.62 -4.01
C LYS A 109 -13.16 0.12 -3.92
N THR A 110 -14.06 -0.38 -4.76
CA THR A 110 -14.41 -1.80 -4.76
C THR A 110 -13.25 -2.67 -5.20
N ILE A 111 -12.61 -2.31 -6.31
CA ILE A 111 -11.49 -3.10 -6.85
C ILE A 111 -10.33 -3.14 -5.87
N TYR A 112 -9.98 -1.99 -5.28
CA TYR A 112 -8.88 -1.95 -4.34
C TYR A 112 -9.20 -2.71 -3.04
N ALA A 113 -10.46 -2.67 -2.60
CA ALA A 113 -10.87 -3.41 -1.42
C ALA A 113 -10.81 -4.92 -1.66
N VAL A 114 -11.28 -5.38 -2.82
CA VAL A 114 -11.31 -6.80 -3.16
C VAL A 114 -9.89 -7.36 -3.33
N SER A 115 -9.00 -6.59 -3.93
CA SER A 115 -7.65 -7.06 -4.26
C SER A 115 -6.66 -6.91 -3.10
N ARG A 116 -7.03 -6.20 -2.04
CA ARG A 116 -6.10 -5.84 -0.96
C ARG A 116 -5.43 -7.05 -0.33
N ASN A 117 -6.20 -8.04 0.07
CA ASN A 117 -5.64 -9.20 0.77
C ASN A 117 -4.72 -10.01 -0.13
N GLN A 118 -5.10 -10.18 -1.38
CA GLN A 118 -4.26 -10.89 -2.35
C GLN A 118 -2.91 -10.19 -2.51
N PHE A 119 -2.94 -8.88 -2.71
CA PHE A 119 -1.70 -8.13 -2.88
C PHE A 119 -0.86 -8.17 -1.59
N ARG A 120 -1.50 -8.00 -0.46
CA ARG A 120 -0.81 -8.04 0.83
C ARG A 120 -0.06 -9.35 1.04
N HIS A 121 -0.65 -10.47 0.59
CA HIS A 121 0.00 -11.77 0.70
C HIS A 121 1.27 -11.88 -0.15
N GLU A 122 1.36 -11.11 -1.23
CA GLU A 122 2.56 -11.10 -2.07
C GLU A 122 3.71 -10.30 -1.44
N LEU A 123 3.44 -9.55 -0.38
CA LEU A 123 4.41 -8.68 0.27
C LEU A 123 4.81 -9.27 1.62
N ASP A 124 5.82 -10.12 1.61
CA ASP A 124 6.27 -10.79 2.82
C ASP A 124 7.11 -9.85 3.69
N GLY A 125 6.72 -9.73 4.96
CA GLY A 125 7.50 -8.95 5.92
C GLY A 125 6.93 -7.58 6.25
N VAL A 126 5.67 -7.32 5.90
CA VAL A 126 4.96 -6.13 6.37
C VAL A 126 4.65 -6.31 7.86
N HIS A 127 4.86 -5.26 8.64
CA HIS A 127 4.63 -5.31 10.09
C HIS A 127 3.23 -4.83 10.46
N PHE A 128 2.71 -3.81 9.79
CA PHE A 128 1.41 -3.20 10.12
C PHE A 128 0.63 -2.88 8.87
N GLU A 129 -0.69 -2.87 9.00
CA GLU A 129 -1.59 -2.47 7.91
C GLU A 129 -2.44 -1.29 8.37
N ILE A 130 -2.63 -0.32 7.48
CA ILE A 130 -3.47 0.83 7.72
C ILE A 130 -4.43 0.98 6.55
N GLN A 131 -5.72 1.15 6.85
CA GLN A 131 -6.72 1.52 5.86
C GLN A 131 -7.06 2.98 6.09
N ALA A 132 -6.81 3.81 5.10
CA ALA A 132 -6.97 5.25 5.22
C ALA A 132 -7.97 5.77 4.21
N THR A 133 -8.91 6.59 4.67
CA THR A 133 -9.89 7.27 3.81
C THR A 133 -9.67 8.77 3.78
N ASP A 134 -8.89 9.29 4.72
CA ASP A 134 -8.48 10.69 4.67
C ASP A 134 -7.08 10.82 5.29
N PRO A 135 -6.41 11.98 5.11
CA PRO A 135 -5.03 12.12 5.57
C PRO A 135 -4.82 11.91 7.06
N ASP A 136 -5.81 12.22 7.88
CA ASP A 136 -5.67 12.05 9.33
C ASP A 136 -5.50 10.59 9.73
N ASP A 137 -6.05 9.67 8.94
CA ASP A 137 -5.92 8.24 9.21
C ASP A 137 -4.49 7.75 9.11
N MET A 138 -3.64 8.48 8.39
CA MET A 138 -2.22 8.13 8.23
C MET A 138 -1.31 9.26 8.67
N ASP A 139 -1.73 10.03 9.66
CA ASP A 139 -0.84 10.99 10.29
C ASP A 139 0.40 10.23 10.80
N LEU A 140 1.57 10.85 10.67
CA LEU A 140 2.82 10.21 11.09
C LEU A 140 2.76 9.73 12.54
N GLU A 141 2.07 10.45 13.40
CA GLU A 141 1.93 10.06 14.80
C GLU A 141 1.10 8.79 14.96
N VAL A 142 0.18 8.51 14.04
CA VAL A 142 -0.56 7.25 14.03
C VAL A 142 0.41 6.10 13.76
N LEU A 143 1.28 6.24 12.77
CA LEU A 143 2.27 5.22 12.44
C LEU A 143 3.25 5.01 13.60
N ARG A 144 3.75 6.10 14.17
CA ARG A 144 4.67 6.03 15.29
C ARG A 144 4.05 5.34 16.50
N GLY A 145 2.80 5.66 16.78
CA GLY A 145 2.07 5.02 17.88
C GLY A 145 1.93 3.53 17.70
N ARG A 146 1.62 3.08 16.47
CA ARG A 146 1.53 1.66 16.16
C ARG A 146 2.90 0.98 16.30
N ALA A 147 3.94 1.60 15.78
CA ALA A 147 5.29 1.05 15.81
C ALA A 147 5.83 0.90 17.24
N ASN A 148 5.53 1.87 18.10
CA ASN A 148 6.02 1.86 19.48
C ASN A 148 5.30 0.86 20.39
N ARG A 149 4.10 0.44 20.03
CA ARG A 149 3.31 -0.47 20.87
C ARG A 149 3.73 -1.93 20.75
N THR A 150 4.59 -2.23 19.86
CA THR A 150 5.12 -3.57 19.66
C THR A 150 6.64 -3.56 19.80
#